data_56a4d36f9127359ce87c3e22782af20b
#
_entry.id   56a4d36f9127359ce87c3e22782af20b
#
_cell.length_a   1.000
_cell.length_b   1.000
_cell.length_c   1.000
_cell.angle_alpha   90.00
_cell.angle_beta   90.00
_cell.angle_gamma   90.00
#
_symmetry.space_group_name_H-M   'P 1'
#
loop_
_entity.id
_entity.type
_entity.pdbx_description
1 polymer ?
#
loop_
_entity_poly.entity_id
_entity_poly.type
_entity_poly.pdbx_seq_one_letter_code
_entity_poly.pdbx_strand_id
1 'polypeptide(L)'
;RGQFPIILFALAIPFVYSTDYSKITEDIQNHLLLTAITISIAGFLIRFYTIGTTPRGTSGRNTKEQIADVLNSTGMYSIVRHPLYLGNYLIWIGIAGASFNIYFFIILSLIFWIYYERIIFAEERFLEKKFGDDYLNWSSRLPAFFPSIYDFKKSKTSFSILTILRREYASVLAAVIGFTFIELIKHHAATN
;
A
#
# COMPACT_ATOMS: atom_id res chain seq x y z
N ARG A 1 0.50 -9.47 10.65
CA ARG A 1 0.40 -8.83 9.29
C ARG A 1 -0.46 -9.67 8.32
N GLY A 2 -0.50 -10.99 8.42
CA GLY A 2 -1.27 -11.85 7.51
C GLY A 2 -2.79 -11.86 7.71
N GLN A 3 -3.30 -11.42 8.85
CA GLN A 3 -4.74 -11.42 9.14
C GLN A 3 -5.46 -10.12 8.71
N PHE A 4 -4.71 -9.05 8.44
CA PHE A 4 -5.28 -7.77 8.07
C PHE A 4 -6.20 -7.82 6.83
N PRO A 5 -5.86 -8.51 5.73
CA PRO A 5 -6.75 -8.66 4.59
C PRO A 5 -8.08 -9.34 4.92
N ILE A 6 -8.07 -10.34 5.79
CA ILE A 6 -9.28 -11.08 6.17
C ILE A 6 -10.26 -10.18 6.93
N ILE A 7 -9.75 -9.37 7.85
CA ILE A 7 -10.55 -8.38 8.60
C ILE A 7 -11.19 -7.37 7.63
N LEU A 8 -10.42 -6.90 6.64
CA LEU A 8 -10.91 -5.95 5.65
C LEU A 8 -12.02 -6.54 4.79
N PHE A 9 -11.88 -7.79 4.33
CA PHE A 9 -12.92 -8.45 3.56
C PHE A 9 -14.20 -8.66 4.40
N ALA A 10 -14.07 -9.06 5.66
CA ALA A 10 -15.21 -9.19 6.56
C ALA A 10 -15.91 -7.84 6.78
N LEU A 11 -15.15 -6.75 6.94
CA LEU A 11 -15.70 -5.40 7.08
C LEU A 11 -16.36 -4.90 5.80
N ALA A 12 -15.90 -5.28 4.62
CA ALA A 12 -16.49 -4.84 3.36
C ALA A 12 -17.96 -5.28 3.22
N ILE A 13 -18.31 -6.46 3.73
CA ILE A 13 -19.66 -7.05 3.55
C ILE A 13 -20.78 -6.10 4.00
N PRO A 14 -20.85 -5.65 5.26
CA PRO A 14 -21.96 -4.79 5.70
C PRO A 14 -22.03 -3.46 4.94
N PHE A 15 -20.90 -2.89 4.54
CA PHE A 15 -20.88 -1.64 3.77
C PHE A 15 -21.35 -1.82 2.33
N VAL A 16 -20.98 -2.92 1.68
CA VAL A 16 -21.47 -3.24 0.34
C VAL A 16 -22.96 -3.47 0.36
N TYR A 17 -23.48 -4.24 1.31
CA TYR A 17 -24.94 -4.47 1.43
C TYR A 17 -25.73 -3.25 1.85
N SER A 18 -25.12 -2.27 2.52
CA SER A 18 -25.78 -1.00 2.88
C SER A 18 -25.77 0.03 1.75
N THR A 19 -25.09 -0.25 0.63
CA THR A 19 -24.97 0.67 -0.50
C THR A 19 -26.11 0.45 -1.49
N ASP A 20 -26.85 1.51 -1.77
CA ASP A 20 -27.91 1.50 -2.79
C ASP A 20 -27.31 1.78 -4.18
N TYR A 21 -26.98 0.72 -4.89
CA TYR A 21 -26.36 0.80 -6.22
C TYR A 21 -27.30 1.28 -7.31
N SER A 22 -28.64 1.26 -7.09
CA SER A 22 -29.63 1.75 -8.05
C SER A 22 -29.53 3.26 -8.26
N LYS A 23 -29.00 3.98 -7.29
CA LYS A 23 -28.78 5.44 -7.36
C LYS A 23 -27.54 5.84 -8.13
N ILE A 24 -26.67 4.89 -8.52
CA ILE A 24 -25.41 5.15 -9.20
C ILE A 24 -25.55 4.64 -10.63
N THR A 25 -25.55 5.54 -11.60
CA THR A 25 -25.67 5.15 -13.01
C THR A 25 -24.49 4.25 -13.42
N GLU A 26 -24.69 3.37 -14.39
CA GLU A 26 -23.67 2.44 -14.87
C GLU A 26 -22.41 3.16 -15.33
N ASP A 27 -22.56 4.31 -15.99
CA ASP A 27 -21.42 5.13 -16.42
C ASP A 27 -20.58 5.62 -15.23
N ILE A 28 -21.23 6.09 -14.15
CA ILE A 28 -20.53 6.50 -12.92
C ILE A 28 -19.86 5.30 -12.25
N GLN A 29 -20.51 4.13 -12.20
CA GLN A 29 -19.91 2.92 -11.64
C GLN A 29 -18.64 2.52 -12.38
N ASN A 30 -18.64 2.57 -13.73
CA ASN A 30 -17.48 2.27 -14.56
C ASN A 30 -16.33 3.25 -14.31
N HIS A 31 -16.62 4.55 -14.20
CA HIS A 31 -15.62 5.56 -13.89
C HIS A 31 -15.02 5.38 -12.48
N LEU A 32 -15.84 5.09 -11.48
CA LEU A 32 -15.38 4.83 -10.11
C LEU A 32 -14.52 3.58 -10.03
N LEU A 33 -14.92 2.50 -10.71
CA LEU A 33 -14.14 1.27 -10.77
C LEU A 33 -12.79 1.47 -11.48
N LEU A 34 -12.80 2.18 -12.62
CA LEU A 34 -11.57 2.50 -13.34
C LEU A 34 -10.62 3.34 -12.47
N THR A 35 -11.16 4.33 -11.75
CA THR A 35 -10.40 5.16 -10.82
C THR A 35 -9.81 4.30 -9.68
N ALA A 36 -10.59 3.41 -9.09
CA ALA A 36 -10.15 2.49 -8.05
C ALA A 36 -9.01 1.58 -8.50
N ILE A 37 -9.14 1.00 -9.71
CA ILE A 37 -8.08 0.18 -10.33
C ILE A 37 -6.83 1.02 -10.60
N THR A 38 -6.98 2.22 -11.14
CA THR A 38 -5.85 3.11 -11.45
C THR A 38 -5.06 3.49 -10.19
N ILE A 39 -5.75 3.79 -9.08
CA ILE A 39 -5.11 4.06 -7.79
C ILE A 39 -4.32 2.83 -7.30
N SER A 40 -4.89 1.63 -7.41
CA SER A 40 -4.18 0.40 -7.03
C SER A 40 -2.97 0.12 -7.92
N ILE A 41 -3.07 0.36 -9.24
CA ILE A 41 -1.95 0.25 -10.17
C ILE A 41 -0.83 1.22 -9.78
N ALA A 42 -1.15 2.48 -9.45
CA ALA A 42 -0.16 3.45 -8.98
C ALA A 42 0.55 2.94 -7.71
N GLY A 43 -0.18 2.34 -6.77
CA GLY A 43 0.39 1.69 -5.60
C GLY A 43 1.36 0.55 -5.96
N PHE A 44 1.00 -0.30 -6.92
CA PHE A 44 1.89 -1.36 -7.40
C PHE A 44 3.12 -0.81 -8.11
N LEU A 45 3.02 0.24 -8.91
CA LEU A 45 4.16 0.86 -9.57
C LEU A 45 5.18 1.38 -8.56
N ILE A 46 4.72 2.07 -7.50
CA ILE A 46 5.57 2.51 -6.39
C ILE A 46 6.28 1.30 -5.76
N ARG A 47 5.57 0.23 -5.46
CA ARG A 47 6.13 -0.97 -4.84
C ARG A 47 7.11 -1.68 -5.76
N PHE A 48 6.75 -1.88 -7.03
CA PHE A 48 7.61 -2.57 -8.00
C PHE A 48 8.91 -1.83 -8.21
N TYR A 49 8.84 -0.50 -8.38
CA TYR A 49 10.05 0.30 -8.48
C TYR A 49 10.90 0.22 -7.20
N THR A 50 10.26 0.37 -6.03
CA THR A 50 10.96 0.30 -4.74
C THR A 50 11.65 -1.05 -4.56
N ILE A 51 10.92 -2.16 -4.73
CA ILE A 51 11.45 -3.52 -4.54
C ILE A 51 12.46 -3.89 -5.61
N GLY A 52 12.21 -3.47 -6.87
CA GLY A 52 13.09 -3.76 -7.99
C GLY A 52 14.45 -3.05 -7.89
N THR A 53 14.53 -1.94 -7.15
CA THR A 53 15.73 -1.12 -7.00
C THR A 53 16.34 -1.16 -5.60
N THR A 54 15.80 -1.95 -4.68
CA THR A 54 16.30 -2.06 -3.30
C THR A 54 17.32 -3.19 -3.17
N PRO A 55 18.48 -2.96 -2.52
CA PRO A 55 19.49 -4.00 -2.29
C PRO A 55 18.92 -5.17 -1.48
N ARG A 56 19.53 -6.35 -1.63
CA ARG A 56 19.18 -7.53 -0.82
C ARG A 56 19.54 -7.26 0.66
N GLY A 57 18.70 -7.73 1.57
CA GLY A 57 18.93 -7.58 3.02
C GLY A 57 18.34 -6.32 3.65
N THR A 58 17.86 -5.36 2.85
CA THR A 58 17.42 -4.05 3.36
C THR A 58 15.89 -3.87 3.44
N SER A 59 15.08 -4.70 2.78
CA SER A 59 13.63 -4.54 2.78
C SER A 59 12.94 -5.41 3.83
N GLY A 60 12.25 -4.77 4.77
CA GLY A 60 11.61 -5.39 5.92
C GLY A 60 10.41 -6.28 5.61
N ARG A 61 10.64 -7.53 5.19
CA ARG A 61 9.63 -8.60 5.27
C ARG A 61 9.83 -9.53 6.46
N ASN A 62 10.83 -9.28 7.30
CA ASN A 62 11.04 -10.08 8.49
C ASN A 62 10.01 -9.72 9.56
N THR A 63 9.13 -10.66 9.87
CA THR A 63 8.10 -10.52 10.90
C THR A 63 8.63 -10.79 12.31
N LYS A 64 9.81 -11.42 12.44
CA LYS A 64 10.41 -11.78 13.73
C LYS A 64 11.51 -10.80 14.16
N GLU A 65 12.30 -10.26 13.22
CA GLU A 65 13.36 -9.30 13.50
C GLU A 65 13.41 -8.25 12.41
N GLN A 66 13.73 -7.01 12.78
CA GLN A 66 13.98 -5.94 11.81
C GLN A 66 15.44 -6.05 11.35
N ILE A 67 15.65 -6.36 10.07
CA ILE A 67 17.00 -6.44 9.48
C ILE A 67 17.14 -5.28 8.49
N ALA A 68 18.16 -4.46 8.70
CA ALA A 68 18.58 -3.43 7.78
C ALA A 68 20.11 -3.38 7.77
N ASP A 69 20.75 -3.99 6.78
CA ASP A 69 22.23 -3.99 6.69
C ASP A 69 22.75 -2.62 6.26
N VAL A 70 21.98 -1.90 5.45
CA VAL A 70 22.32 -0.57 4.93
C VAL A 70 21.07 0.32 4.97
N LEU A 71 21.25 1.59 5.29
CA LEU A 71 20.19 2.59 5.21
C LEU A 71 19.91 2.93 3.74
N ASN A 72 18.69 2.63 3.28
CA ASN A 72 18.24 3.00 1.95
C ASN A 72 17.91 4.49 1.88
N SER A 73 18.63 5.23 1.05
CA SER A 73 18.48 6.67 0.86
C SER A 73 18.40 7.09 -0.61
N THR A 74 18.20 6.12 -1.52
CA THR A 74 18.13 6.35 -2.97
C THR A 74 16.86 5.73 -3.58
N GLY A 75 16.56 6.00 -4.84
CA GLY A 75 15.30 5.60 -5.46
C GLY A 75 14.12 6.24 -4.75
N MET A 76 13.05 5.47 -4.49
CA MET A 76 11.89 5.97 -3.76
C MET A 76 12.23 6.45 -2.33
N TYR A 77 13.25 5.88 -1.71
CA TYR A 77 13.71 6.31 -0.38
C TYR A 77 14.45 7.67 -0.37
N SER A 78 14.64 8.30 -1.52
CA SER A 78 15.13 9.69 -1.58
C SER A 78 14.01 10.73 -1.58
N ILE A 79 12.75 10.33 -1.72
CA ILE A 79 11.61 11.23 -1.80
C ILE A 79 10.52 10.96 -0.76
N VAL A 80 10.53 9.78 -0.16
CA VAL A 80 9.60 9.39 0.92
C VAL A 80 10.24 8.32 1.79
N ARG A 81 10.02 8.39 3.12
CA ARG A 81 10.64 7.44 4.06
C ARG A 81 10.05 6.04 3.97
N HIS A 82 8.73 5.92 3.72
CA HIS A 82 8.00 4.65 3.74
C HIS A 82 7.27 4.34 2.42
N PRO A 83 8.00 4.19 1.28
CA PRO A 83 7.38 4.01 -0.04
C PRO A 83 6.55 2.73 -0.16
N LEU A 84 6.95 1.66 0.52
CA LEU A 84 6.21 0.39 0.49
C LEU A 84 4.87 0.49 1.23
N TYR A 85 4.80 1.29 2.31
CA TYR A 85 3.54 1.51 3.02
C TYR A 85 2.63 2.45 2.25
N LEU A 86 3.17 3.46 1.58
CA LEU A 86 2.41 4.28 0.63
C LEU A 86 1.79 3.43 -0.48
N GLY A 87 2.59 2.55 -1.10
CA GLY A 87 2.09 1.63 -2.12
C GLY A 87 0.99 0.69 -1.59
N ASN A 88 1.16 0.15 -0.36
CA ASN A 88 0.12 -0.63 0.30
C ASN A 88 -1.16 0.17 0.48
N TYR A 89 -1.06 1.40 0.96
CA TYR A 89 -2.22 2.27 1.17
C TYR A 89 -3.00 2.47 -0.12
N LEU A 90 -2.32 2.84 -1.21
CA LEU A 90 -2.95 3.05 -2.51
C LEU A 90 -3.66 1.77 -3.03
N ILE A 91 -3.04 0.60 -2.87
CA ILE A 91 -3.67 -0.67 -3.25
C ILE A 91 -4.96 -0.90 -2.46
N TRP A 92 -4.91 -0.73 -1.13
CA TRP A 92 -6.06 -1.00 -0.27
C TRP A 92 -7.20 0.01 -0.44
N ILE A 93 -6.89 1.32 -0.58
CA ILE A 93 -7.94 2.31 -0.83
C ILE A 93 -8.56 2.16 -2.22
N GLY A 94 -7.80 1.67 -3.21
CA GLY A 94 -8.36 1.30 -4.50
C GLY A 94 -9.38 0.16 -4.37
N ILE A 95 -9.03 -0.93 -3.66
CA ILE A 95 -9.98 -2.04 -3.40
C ILE A 95 -11.22 -1.54 -2.65
N ALA A 96 -11.03 -0.70 -1.61
CA ALA A 96 -12.15 -0.12 -0.88
C ALA A 96 -13.02 0.79 -1.76
N GLY A 97 -12.39 1.58 -2.63
CA GLY A 97 -13.08 2.46 -3.59
C GLY A 97 -13.98 1.71 -4.56
N ALA A 98 -13.61 0.47 -4.94
CA ALA A 98 -14.44 -0.38 -5.80
C ALA A 98 -15.79 -0.78 -5.16
N SER A 99 -15.95 -0.63 -3.84
CA SER A 99 -17.23 -0.84 -3.16
C SER A 99 -18.23 0.30 -3.39
N PHE A 100 -17.79 1.45 -3.88
CA PHE A 100 -18.55 2.71 -4.04
C PHE A 100 -19.17 3.24 -2.73
N ASN A 101 -18.65 2.78 -1.58
CA ASN A 101 -19.10 3.20 -0.26
C ASN A 101 -18.06 4.09 0.41
N ILE A 102 -18.40 5.37 0.57
CA ILE A 102 -17.48 6.36 1.14
C ILE A 102 -17.14 6.08 2.61
N TYR A 103 -18.10 5.53 3.38
CA TYR A 103 -17.87 5.21 4.78
C TYR A 103 -16.87 4.07 4.92
N PHE A 104 -16.96 3.04 4.07
CA PHE A 104 -15.99 1.96 4.04
C PHE A 104 -14.59 2.47 3.69
N PHE A 105 -14.50 3.34 2.66
CA PHE A 105 -13.24 3.97 2.27
C PHE A 105 -12.59 4.76 3.44
N ILE A 106 -13.38 5.57 4.16
CA ILE A 106 -12.89 6.36 5.31
C ILE A 106 -12.47 5.44 6.46
N ILE A 107 -13.31 4.49 6.84
CA ILE A 107 -13.02 3.56 7.96
C ILE A 107 -11.78 2.74 7.65
N LEU A 108 -11.65 2.21 6.45
CA LEU A 108 -10.46 1.47 6.04
C LEU A 108 -9.20 2.33 6.09
N SER A 109 -9.30 3.59 5.63
CA SER A 109 -8.18 4.53 5.70
C SER A 109 -7.76 4.78 7.14
N LEU A 110 -8.70 5.00 8.06
CA LEU A 110 -8.42 5.22 9.49
C LEU A 110 -7.78 3.97 10.14
N ILE A 111 -8.32 2.78 9.86
CA ILE A 111 -7.75 1.52 10.35
C ILE A 111 -6.33 1.32 9.80
N PHE A 112 -6.11 1.62 8.51
CA PHE A 112 -4.78 1.56 7.90
C PHE A 112 -3.80 2.48 8.63
N TRP A 113 -4.17 3.74 8.84
CA TRP A 113 -3.31 4.71 9.52
C TRP A 113 -2.96 4.28 10.94
N ILE A 114 -3.94 3.91 11.76
CA ILE A 114 -3.71 3.44 13.15
C ILE A 114 -2.78 2.22 13.18
N TYR A 115 -2.97 1.29 12.23
CA TYR A 115 -2.15 0.09 12.17
C TYR A 115 -0.72 0.36 11.70
N TYR A 116 -0.56 1.15 10.63
CA TYR A 116 0.76 1.42 10.05
C TYR A 116 1.56 2.45 10.82
N GLU A 117 0.95 3.41 11.50
CA GLU A 117 1.63 4.35 12.39
C GLU A 117 2.50 3.62 13.42
N ARG A 118 1.96 2.60 14.06
CA ARG A 118 2.69 1.78 15.05
C ARG A 118 3.86 1.02 14.43
N ILE A 119 3.69 0.51 13.22
CA ILE A 119 4.75 -0.21 12.50
C ILE A 119 5.84 0.76 12.09
N ILE A 120 5.47 1.90 11.52
CA ILE A 120 6.38 2.99 11.13
C ILE A 120 7.19 3.45 12.32
N PHE A 121 6.54 3.75 13.44
CA PHE A 121 7.22 4.18 14.66
C PHE A 121 8.26 3.15 15.15
N ALA A 122 7.89 1.88 15.19
CA ALA A 122 8.81 0.82 15.58
C ALA A 122 9.99 0.66 14.60
N GLU A 123 9.75 0.79 13.29
CA GLU A 123 10.78 0.73 12.26
C GLU A 123 11.73 1.94 12.34
N GLU A 124 11.19 3.15 12.49
CA GLU A 124 11.99 4.38 12.63
C GLU A 124 12.89 4.34 13.86
N ARG A 125 12.35 3.89 15.01
CA ARG A 125 13.16 3.70 16.22
C ARG A 125 14.28 2.68 16.07
N PHE A 126 14.02 1.59 15.36
CA PHE A 126 15.05 0.61 15.06
C PHE A 126 16.15 1.19 14.15
N LEU A 127 15.76 1.91 13.09
CA LEU A 127 16.69 2.54 12.16
C LEU A 127 17.51 3.65 12.85
N GLU A 128 16.88 4.48 13.67
CA GLU A 128 17.54 5.50 14.48
C GLU A 128 18.59 4.90 15.42
N LYS A 129 18.23 3.82 16.14
CA LYS A 129 19.17 3.14 17.04
C LYS A 129 20.34 2.51 16.29
N LYS A 130 20.10 2.00 15.06
CA LYS A 130 21.10 1.30 14.27
C LYS A 130 22.04 2.22 13.52
N PHE A 131 21.53 3.31 12.95
CA PHE A 131 22.27 4.19 12.05
C PHE A 131 22.57 5.59 12.66
N GLY A 132 21.99 5.90 13.82
CA GLY A 132 22.29 7.15 14.53
C GLY A 132 22.09 8.41 13.68
N ASP A 133 23.13 9.23 13.63
CA ASP A 133 23.13 10.52 12.92
C ASP A 133 22.87 10.38 11.41
N ASP A 134 23.30 9.30 10.78
CA ASP A 134 23.02 9.05 9.36
C ASP A 134 21.51 8.93 9.10
N TYR A 135 20.79 8.25 10.00
CA TYR A 135 19.34 8.16 9.94
C TYR A 135 18.69 9.52 10.20
N LEU A 136 19.10 10.23 11.23
CA LEU A 136 18.54 11.55 11.60
C LEU A 136 18.72 12.56 10.45
N ASN A 137 19.90 12.62 9.86
CA ASN A 137 20.22 13.50 8.73
C ASN A 137 19.40 13.16 7.48
N TRP A 138 19.13 11.88 7.23
CA TRP A 138 18.31 11.43 6.12
C TRP A 138 16.82 11.69 6.39
N SER A 139 16.32 11.32 7.56
CA SER A 139 14.89 11.37 7.90
C SER A 139 14.36 12.79 8.08
N SER A 140 15.18 13.72 8.58
CA SER A 140 14.79 15.12 8.79
C SER A 140 14.45 15.87 7.50
N ARG A 141 14.95 15.40 6.36
CA ARG A 141 14.75 16.03 5.04
C ARG A 141 13.58 15.46 4.27
N LEU A 142 13.00 14.34 4.73
CA LEU A 142 12.04 13.57 3.96
C LEU A 142 10.72 13.40 4.69
N PRO A 143 9.60 13.58 3.99
CA PRO A 143 8.29 13.26 4.53
C PRO A 143 8.17 11.75 4.78
N ALA A 144 7.37 11.39 5.80
CA ALA A 144 7.14 9.99 6.13
C ALA A 144 6.33 9.26 5.05
N PHE A 145 5.33 9.93 4.46
CA PHE A 145 4.32 9.27 3.64
C PHE A 145 4.03 9.98 2.30
N PHE A 146 3.85 11.29 2.24
CA PHE A 146 3.59 11.99 0.97
C PHE A 146 4.91 12.33 0.28
N PRO A 147 5.17 11.83 -0.96
CA PRO A 147 6.46 12.00 -1.62
C PRO A 147 6.80 13.48 -1.91
N SER A 148 8.05 13.86 -1.65
CA SER A 148 8.63 15.12 -2.10
C SER A 148 9.53 14.84 -3.31
N ILE A 149 9.11 15.27 -4.50
CA ILE A 149 9.78 14.94 -5.76
C ILE A 149 11.01 15.80 -6.07
N TYR A 150 11.31 16.81 -5.25
CA TYR A 150 12.33 17.82 -5.57
C TYR A 150 13.77 17.28 -5.59
N ASP A 151 14.07 16.22 -4.81
CA ASP A 151 15.45 15.71 -4.64
C ASP A 151 15.58 14.23 -5.00
N PHE A 152 14.91 13.79 -6.06
CA PHE A 152 14.99 12.39 -6.47
C PHE A 152 16.42 11.99 -6.83
N LYS A 153 16.95 10.99 -6.11
CA LYS A 153 18.26 10.39 -6.34
C LYS A 153 18.09 9.01 -6.95
N LYS A 154 18.61 8.82 -8.17
CA LYS A 154 18.55 7.51 -8.83
C LYS A 154 19.11 6.41 -7.92
N SER A 155 18.46 5.24 -7.91
CA SER A 155 18.97 4.08 -7.18
C SER A 155 20.33 3.66 -7.68
N LYS A 156 21.20 3.26 -6.74
CA LYS A 156 22.52 2.65 -7.04
C LYS A 156 22.39 1.19 -7.48
N THR A 157 21.24 0.56 -7.17
CA THR A 157 20.98 -0.85 -7.52
C THR A 157 20.25 -0.91 -8.86
N SER A 158 20.67 -1.81 -9.73
CA SER A 158 20.00 -2.08 -11.00
C SER A 158 18.60 -2.66 -10.78
N PHE A 159 17.66 -2.27 -11.63
CA PHE A 159 16.28 -2.73 -11.57
C PHE A 159 16.17 -4.23 -11.86
N SER A 160 15.53 -4.99 -10.98
CA SER A 160 15.40 -6.44 -11.08
C SER A 160 13.96 -6.90 -11.13
N ILE A 161 13.48 -7.25 -12.32
CA ILE A 161 12.14 -7.83 -12.54
C ILE A 161 11.97 -9.15 -11.77
N LEU A 162 13.01 -9.98 -11.75
CA LEU A 162 12.97 -11.26 -11.03
C LEU A 162 12.73 -11.09 -9.53
N THR A 163 13.30 -10.03 -8.93
CA THR A 163 13.05 -9.69 -7.52
C THR A 163 11.61 -9.29 -7.30
N ILE A 164 11.01 -8.52 -8.20
CA ILE A 164 9.61 -8.11 -8.13
C ILE A 164 8.70 -9.35 -8.22
N LEU A 165 8.88 -10.19 -9.23
CA LEU A 165 8.08 -11.40 -9.41
C LEU A 165 8.12 -12.30 -8.17
N ARG A 166 9.31 -12.51 -7.59
CA ARG A 166 9.47 -13.36 -6.39
C ARG A 166 8.87 -12.76 -5.12
N ARG A 167 8.77 -11.44 -5.02
CA ARG A 167 8.35 -10.76 -3.78
C ARG A 167 6.91 -10.25 -3.82
N GLU A 168 6.39 -9.93 -5.01
CA GLU A 168 5.10 -9.24 -5.15
C GLU A 168 3.96 -10.11 -5.69
N TYR A 169 4.23 -11.33 -6.18
CA TYR A 169 3.17 -12.20 -6.73
C TYR A 169 2.00 -12.40 -5.77
N ALA A 170 2.29 -12.58 -4.47
CA ALA A 170 1.25 -12.75 -3.45
C ALA A 170 0.45 -11.46 -3.21
N SER A 171 1.09 -10.29 -3.33
CA SER A 171 0.41 -9.00 -3.18
C SER A 171 -0.50 -8.71 -4.37
N VAL A 172 -0.04 -9.03 -5.58
CA VAL A 172 -0.85 -8.92 -6.81
C VAL A 172 -2.04 -9.86 -6.75
N LEU A 173 -1.81 -11.13 -6.39
CA LEU A 173 -2.89 -12.11 -6.24
C LEU A 173 -3.92 -11.65 -5.19
N ALA A 174 -3.46 -11.14 -4.05
CA ALA A 174 -4.35 -10.63 -3.00
C ALA A 174 -5.19 -9.44 -3.47
N ALA A 175 -4.64 -8.56 -4.31
CA ALA A 175 -5.40 -7.45 -4.88
C ALA A 175 -6.44 -7.94 -5.90
N VAL A 176 -6.09 -8.88 -6.78
CA VAL A 176 -7.05 -9.49 -7.72
C VAL A 176 -8.20 -10.15 -6.94
N ILE A 177 -7.89 -10.95 -5.93
CA ILE A 177 -8.91 -11.56 -5.05
C ILE A 177 -9.75 -10.47 -4.38
N GLY A 178 -9.14 -9.37 -3.92
CA GLY A 178 -9.84 -8.25 -3.28
C GLY A 178 -10.86 -7.59 -4.20
N PHE A 179 -10.46 -7.22 -5.40
CA PHE A 179 -11.37 -6.64 -6.39
C PHE A 179 -12.48 -7.63 -6.78
N THR A 180 -12.11 -8.88 -7.07
CA THR A 180 -13.10 -9.92 -7.41
C THR A 180 -14.10 -10.14 -6.28
N PHE A 181 -13.64 -10.17 -5.04
CA PHE A 181 -14.52 -10.32 -3.87
C PHE A 181 -15.51 -9.15 -3.76
N ILE A 182 -15.05 -7.90 -3.89
CA ILE A 182 -15.92 -6.72 -3.85
C ILE A 182 -16.96 -6.79 -4.96
N GLU A 183 -16.56 -7.12 -6.20
CA GLU A 183 -17.50 -7.23 -7.32
C GLU A 183 -18.53 -8.34 -7.13
N LEU A 184 -18.11 -9.50 -6.61
CA LEU A 184 -19.04 -10.62 -6.34
C LEU A 184 -20.08 -10.24 -5.28
N ILE A 185 -19.69 -9.63 -4.17
CA ILE A 185 -20.66 -9.24 -3.13
C ILE A 185 -21.54 -8.06 -3.58
N LYS A 186 -21.04 -7.14 -4.43
CA LYS A 186 -21.86 -6.09 -5.06
C LYS A 186 -22.93 -6.71 -5.95
N HIS A 187 -22.54 -7.65 -6.82
CA HIS A 187 -23.48 -8.34 -7.69
C HIS A 187 -24.56 -9.06 -6.88
N HIS A 188 -24.16 -9.77 -5.83
CA HIS A 188 -25.09 -10.46 -4.93
C HIS A 188 -26.02 -9.46 -4.20
N ALA A 189 -25.50 -8.33 -3.73
CA ALA A 189 -26.29 -7.30 -3.06
C ALA A 189 -27.27 -6.59 -3.99
N ALA A 190 -26.97 -6.51 -5.29
CA ALA A 190 -27.86 -5.89 -6.28
C ALA A 190 -28.95 -6.84 -6.79
N THR A 191 -28.80 -8.17 -6.58
CA THR A 191 -29.75 -9.19 -7.06
C THR A 191 -30.71 -9.70 -5.98
N ASN A 192 -30.48 -9.36 -4.70
CA ASN A 192 -31.35 -9.71 -3.56
C ASN A 192 -31.99 -8.48 -2.92
#